data_1b6fef84a702d99487569a70141e5062
#
_entry.id   1b6fef84a702d99487569a70141e5062
#
_cell.length_a   1.000
_cell.length_b   1.000
_cell.length_c   1.000
_cell.angle_alpha   90.00
_cell.angle_beta   90.00
_cell.angle_gamma   90.00
#
_symmetry.space_group_name_H-M   'P 1'
#
loop_
_entity.id
_entity.type
_entity.pdbx_description
1 polymer ?
#
loop_
_entity_poly.entity_id
_entity_poly.type
_entity_poly.pdbx_seq_one_letter_code
_entity_poly.pdbx_strand_id
1 'polypeptide(L)'
;MIALRKLALCLHLLRGLLTCAVLFPWLGKTSRQWHIRRWSRRLLRICGVDIELIGPVPETGRGAMVVANHISWLDIFVMHCWEPSRFVAKSEIRDWPLIGWLCEQTGTLFIERGRKRDAHRVLHDITDCMLQGDRVCVFPEGTTTDGTDVLPFHANLMQAPISAGLPVLPVALRYCDAATGERTVAPAYIGDLTLLQTLDAILHSPPITAQIAFGQPLQASDGGRRALADHAREAVVALCRQLQGNAPLPAGEPSATPAATTATDNPV
;
A
#
# COMPACT_ATOMS: atom_id res chain seq x y z
N MET A 1 -14.39 -9.99 -26.15
CA MET A 1 -13.42 -9.09 -25.50
C MET A 1 -12.81 -9.68 -24.21
N ILE A 2 -13.60 -10.28 -23.33
CA ILE A 2 -13.13 -10.82 -22.03
C ILE A 2 -12.12 -11.96 -22.19
N ALA A 3 -12.37 -12.92 -23.11
CA ALA A 3 -11.41 -14.00 -23.38
C ALA A 3 -10.02 -13.47 -23.80
N LEU A 4 -9.99 -12.38 -24.60
CA LEU A 4 -8.74 -11.75 -24.99
C LEU A 4 -8.04 -11.09 -23.79
N ARG A 5 -8.78 -10.47 -22.86
CA ARG A 5 -8.21 -9.91 -21.62
C ARG A 5 -7.67 -11.01 -20.70
N LYS A 6 -8.38 -12.15 -20.58
CA LYS A 6 -7.89 -13.31 -19.83
C LYS A 6 -6.59 -13.86 -20.43
N LEU A 7 -6.52 -14.01 -21.74
CA LEU A 7 -5.29 -14.42 -22.44
C LEU A 7 -4.16 -13.41 -22.21
N ALA A 8 -4.46 -12.11 -22.32
CA ALA A 8 -3.48 -11.05 -22.08
C ALA A 8 -2.95 -11.10 -20.64
N LEU A 9 -3.78 -11.41 -19.64
CA LEU A 9 -3.37 -11.60 -18.24
C LEU A 9 -2.44 -12.80 -18.09
N CYS A 10 -2.77 -13.96 -18.71
CA CYS A 10 -1.91 -15.14 -18.67
C CYS A 10 -0.52 -14.84 -19.27
N LEU A 11 -0.48 -14.20 -20.44
CA LEU A 11 0.77 -13.81 -21.10
C LEU A 11 1.54 -12.77 -20.27
N HIS A 12 0.82 -11.85 -19.61
CA HIS A 12 1.43 -10.85 -18.74
C HIS A 12 2.01 -11.45 -17.46
N LEU A 13 1.34 -12.43 -16.86
CA LEU A 13 1.86 -13.21 -15.73
C LEU A 13 3.14 -13.97 -16.13
N LEU A 14 3.09 -14.69 -17.26
CA LEU A 14 4.27 -15.40 -17.78
C LEU A 14 5.45 -14.45 -18.01
N ARG A 15 5.19 -13.27 -18.58
CA ARG A 15 6.22 -12.23 -18.72
C ARG A 15 6.79 -11.80 -17.37
N GLY A 16 5.94 -11.65 -16.34
CA GLY A 16 6.38 -11.32 -14.97
C GLY A 16 7.33 -12.38 -14.43
N LEU A 17 6.94 -13.65 -14.53
CA LEU A 17 7.76 -14.80 -14.13
C LEU A 17 9.11 -14.81 -14.83
N LEU A 18 9.14 -14.65 -16.16
CA LEU A 18 10.38 -14.59 -16.93
C LEU A 18 11.25 -13.39 -16.54
N THR A 19 10.65 -12.22 -16.31
CA THR A 19 11.37 -11.03 -15.86
C THR A 19 12.03 -11.27 -14.50
N CYS A 20 11.31 -11.84 -13.55
CA CYS A 20 11.85 -12.15 -12.23
C CYS A 20 12.94 -13.24 -12.29
N ALA A 21 12.75 -14.29 -13.11
CA ALA A 21 13.71 -15.38 -13.21
C ALA A 21 15.01 -14.97 -13.92
N VAL A 22 14.90 -14.21 -15.00
CA VAL A 22 16.03 -13.93 -15.91
C VAL A 22 16.71 -12.61 -15.58
N LEU A 23 15.92 -11.55 -15.33
CA LEU A 23 16.48 -10.19 -15.18
C LEU A 23 16.77 -9.81 -13.73
N PHE A 24 15.89 -10.15 -12.78
CA PHE A 24 16.03 -9.71 -11.39
C PHE A 24 17.37 -10.11 -10.73
N PRO A 25 17.96 -11.30 -10.98
CA PRO A 25 19.27 -11.63 -10.42
C PRO A 25 20.37 -10.61 -10.74
N TRP A 26 20.27 -9.95 -11.91
CA TRP A 26 21.27 -9.02 -12.42
C TRP A 26 20.92 -7.54 -12.19
N LEU A 27 19.69 -7.25 -11.75
CA LEU A 27 19.22 -5.89 -11.58
C LEU A 27 19.38 -5.38 -10.16
N GLY A 28 19.85 -4.14 -10.03
CA GLY A 28 19.82 -3.41 -8.76
C GLY A 28 18.40 -2.99 -8.35
N LYS A 29 18.24 -2.55 -7.10
CA LYS A 29 16.96 -2.18 -6.47
C LYS A 29 16.10 -1.25 -7.34
N THR A 30 16.65 -0.14 -7.80
CA THR A 30 15.92 0.87 -8.61
C THR A 30 15.36 0.28 -9.90
N SER A 31 16.16 -0.53 -10.60
CA SER A 31 15.71 -1.18 -11.84
C SER A 31 14.61 -2.21 -11.58
N ARG A 32 14.72 -3.02 -10.50
CA ARG A 32 13.63 -3.94 -10.10
C ARG A 32 12.35 -3.18 -9.79
N GLN A 33 12.43 -2.07 -9.04
CA GLN A 33 11.29 -1.21 -8.72
C GLN A 33 10.62 -0.64 -9.98
N TRP A 34 11.40 -0.20 -10.95
CA TRP A 34 10.87 0.25 -12.24
C TRP A 34 10.10 -0.85 -12.97
N HIS A 35 10.64 -2.09 -13.00
CA HIS A 35 9.95 -3.25 -13.60
C HIS A 35 8.64 -3.58 -12.86
N ILE A 36 8.65 -3.58 -11.52
CA ILE A 36 7.47 -3.84 -10.68
C ILE A 36 6.39 -2.79 -10.99
N ARG A 37 6.73 -1.49 -10.97
CA ARG A 37 5.78 -0.41 -11.27
C ARG A 37 5.19 -0.54 -12.67
N ARG A 38 6.02 -0.79 -13.68
CA ARG A 38 5.58 -0.94 -15.08
C ARG A 38 4.68 -2.16 -15.26
N TRP A 39 5.03 -3.28 -14.62
CA TRP A 39 4.26 -4.51 -14.66
C TRP A 39 2.89 -4.32 -14.00
N SER A 40 2.84 -3.76 -12.80
CA SER A 40 1.62 -3.47 -12.06
C SER A 40 0.68 -2.55 -12.83
N ARG A 41 1.21 -1.47 -13.42
CA ARG A 41 0.42 -0.55 -14.25
C ARG A 41 -0.19 -1.25 -15.46
N ARG A 42 0.54 -2.17 -16.10
CA ARG A 42 0.00 -2.92 -17.23
C ARG A 42 -1.04 -3.94 -16.79
N LEU A 43 -0.86 -4.61 -15.66
CA LEU A 43 -1.85 -5.51 -15.07
C LEU A 43 -3.18 -4.78 -14.88
N LEU A 44 -3.16 -3.64 -14.18
CA LEU A 44 -4.35 -2.85 -13.90
C LEU A 44 -5.07 -2.42 -15.19
N ARG A 45 -4.33 -1.96 -16.20
CA ARG A 45 -4.91 -1.61 -17.51
C ARG A 45 -5.59 -2.80 -18.19
N ILE A 46 -5.02 -4.00 -18.14
CA ILE A 46 -5.65 -5.20 -18.67
C ILE A 46 -6.92 -5.50 -17.87
N CYS A 47 -6.92 -5.26 -16.58
CA CYS A 47 -8.11 -5.36 -15.71
C CYS A 47 -9.14 -4.23 -15.94
N GLY A 48 -8.81 -3.20 -16.74
CA GLY A 48 -9.69 -2.04 -16.94
C GLY A 48 -9.73 -1.11 -15.74
N VAL A 49 -8.62 -1.05 -14.99
CA VAL A 49 -8.47 -0.21 -13.80
C VAL A 49 -7.43 0.86 -14.08
N ASP A 50 -7.83 2.12 -14.00
CA ASP A 50 -6.94 3.28 -14.00
C ASP A 50 -6.73 3.81 -12.58
N ILE A 51 -5.65 4.60 -12.38
CA ILE A 51 -5.27 5.12 -11.08
C ILE A 51 -5.37 6.63 -11.07
N GLU A 52 -5.95 7.15 -9.99
CA GLU A 52 -6.05 8.58 -9.71
C GLU A 52 -5.44 8.89 -8.33
N LEU A 53 -4.51 9.83 -8.28
CA LEU A 53 -3.96 10.34 -7.01
C LEU A 53 -4.75 11.58 -6.59
N ILE A 54 -5.31 11.55 -5.39
CA ILE A 54 -6.14 12.62 -4.85
C ILE A 54 -5.35 13.41 -3.81
N GLY A 55 -5.16 14.69 -4.09
CA GLY A 55 -4.40 15.59 -3.24
C GLY A 55 -2.87 15.44 -3.37
N PRO A 56 -2.13 16.17 -2.54
CA PRO A 56 -0.66 16.12 -2.55
C PRO A 56 -0.13 14.81 -1.98
N VAL A 57 0.97 14.33 -2.53
CA VAL A 57 1.71 13.18 -1.99
C VAL A 57 2.75 13.71 -1.01
N PRO A 58 2.67 13.39 0.29
CA PRO A 58 3.63 13.87 1.27
C PRO A 58 5.02 13.28 1.08
N GLU A 59 6.04 14.06 1.37
CA GLU A 59 7.40 13.55 1.46
C GLU A 59 7.62 12.84 2.81
N THR A 60 8.02 11.58 2.77
CA THR A 60 8.30 10.78 3.98
C THR A 60 9.80 10.54 4.19
N GLY A 61 10.65 11.11 3.31
CA GLY A 61 12.08 10.79 3.31
C GLY A 61 12.37 9.36 2.87
N ARG A 62 13.51 8.85 3.31
CA ARG A 62 13.92 7.46 3.06
C ARG A 62 13.40 6.56 4.17
N GLY A 63 12.66 5.52 3.79
CA GLY A 63 12.08 4.57 4.73
C GLY A 63 10.81 5.11 5.41
N ALA A 64 9.75 4.37 5.31
CA ALA A 64 8.48 4.66 5.99
C ALA A 64 7.63 3.40 6.05
N MET A 65 6.74 3.32 7.05
CA MET A 65 5.63 2.38 7.00
C MET A 65 4.45 3.07 6.32
N VAL A 66 3.88 2.42 5.31
CA VAL A 66 2.63 2.85 4.69
C VAL A 66 1.50 1.99 5.23
N VAL A 67 0.45 2.60 5.74
CA VAL A 67 -0.72 1.89 6.25
C VAL A 67 -1.94 2.27 5.43
N ALA A 68 -2.68 1.28 4.94
CA ALA A 68 -3.85 1.51 4.11
C ALA A 68 -5.03 0.61 4.52
N ASN A 69 -6.25 1.04 4.18
CA ASN A 69 -7.40 0.15 4.18
C ASN A 69 -7.23 -0.92 3.09
N HIS A 70 -7.94 -2.05 3.24
CA HIS A 70 -7.77 -3.21 2.36
C HIS A 70 -9.10 -3.65 1.76
N ILE A 71 -9.21 -3.59 0.44
CA ILE A 71 -10.43 -3.91 -0.31
C ILE A 71 -10.22 -5.13 -1.21
N SER A 72 -9.04 -5.21 -1.83
CA SER A 72 -8.79 -6.13 -2.93
C SER A 72 -7.34 -6.60 -2.96
N TRP A 73 -7.12 -7.75 -3.60
CA TRP A 73 -5.77 -8.14 -4.03
C TRP A 73 -5.17 -7.13 -5.03
N LEU A 74 -6.00 -6.33 -5.72
CA LEU A 74 -5.54 -5.25 -6.60
C LEU A 74 -4.82 -4.13 -5.85
N ASP A 75 -5.10 -3.93 -4.56
CA ASP A 75 -4.50 -2.85 -3.75
C ASP A 75 -2.97 -2.88 -3.80
N ILE A 76 -2.39 -4.08 -3.84
CA ILE A 76 -0.94 -4.29 -3.96
C ILE A 76 -0.41 -3.65 -5.26
N PHE A 77 -1.10 -3.87 -6.37
CA PHE A 77 -0.68 -3.36 -7.68
C PHE A 77 -0.98 -1.87 -7.83
N VAL A 78 -2.06 -1.39 -7.24
CA VAL A 78 -2.40 0.04 -7.14
C VAL A 78 -1.28 0.77 -6.38
N MET A 79 -0.89 0.26 -5.22
CA MET A 79 0.20 0.83 -4.42
C MET A 79 1.55 0.74 -5.15
N HIS A 80 1.87 -0.37 -5.83
CA HIS A 80 3.08 -0.49 -6.65
C HIS A 80 3.14 0.52 -7.82
N CYS A 81 2.00 0.95 -8.33
CA CYS A 81 1.97 1.97 -9.39
C CYS A 81 2.31 3.37 -8.88
N TRP A 82 1.94 3.67 -7.64
CA TRP A 82 2.38 4.89 -6.97
C TRP A 82 3.87 4.76 -6.59
N GLU A 83 4.19 3.83 -5.70
CA GLU A 83 5.56 3.58 -5.25
C GLU A 83 5.76 2.09 -4.94
N PRO A 84 6.70 1.41 -5.62
CA PRO A 84 7.03 0.03 -5.29
C PRO A 84 7.50 -0.11 -3.85
N SER A 85 6.72 -0.82 -3.06
CA SER A 85 6.92 -1.04 -1.63
C SER A 85 7.08 -2.52 -1.34
N ARG A 86 7.64 -2.88 -0.18
CA ARG A 86 7.53 -4.24 0.35
C ARG A 86 6.18 -4.41 1.03
N PHE A 87 5.52 -5.53 0.80
CA PHE A 87 4.25 -5.85 1.45
C PHE A 87 4.46 -6.86 2.57
N VAL A 88 3.56 -6.83 3.54
CA VAL A 88 3.45 -7.88 4.55
C VAL A 88 2.25 -8.74 4.22
N ALA A 89 2.47 -10.02 3.98
CA ALA A 89 1.45 -11.00 3.60
C ALA A 89 1.39 -12.17 4.58
N LYS A 90 0.26 -12.90 4.57
CA LYS A 90 0.14 -14.15 5.33
C LYS A 90 1.08 -15.21 4.76
N SER A 91 1.67 -16.06 5.64
CA SER A 91 2.59 -17.13 5.24
C SER A 91 2.01 -18.12 4.24
N GLU A 92 0.68 -18.35 4.30
CA GLU A 92 -0.02 -19.29 3.42
C GLU A 92 0.09 -18.88 1.94
N ILE A 93 0.26 -17.57 1.65
CA ILE A 93 0.44 -17.08 0.27
C ILE A 93 1.77 -17.54 -0.31
N ARG A 94 2.79 -17.80 0.53
CA ARG A 94 4.07 -18.34 0.08
C ARG A 94 3.91 -19.68 -0.62
N ASP A 95 2.96 -20.50 -0.16
CA ASP A 95 2.72 -21.85 -0.68
C ASP A 95 1.87 -21.86 -1.96
N TRP A 96 1.37 -20.69 -2.39
CA TRP A 96 0.64 -20.60 -3.64
C TRP A 96 1.58 -20.73 -4.84
N PRO A 97 1.33 -21.71 -5.74
CA PRO A 97 2.18 -21.94 -6.90
C PRO A 97 2.37 -20.64 -7.71
N LEU A 98 3.59 -20.35 -8.12
CA LEU A 98 3.99 -19.18 -8.90
C LEU A 98 3.80 -17.83 -8.18
N ILE A 99 2.67 -17.62 -7.49
CA ILE A 99 2.34 -16.36 -6.82
C ILE A 99 3.24 -16.17 -5.60
N GLY A 100 3.41 -17.20 -4.76
CA GLY A 100 4.30 -17.13 -3.61
C GLY A 100 5.73 -16.79 -4.01
N TRP A 101 6.24 -17.45 -5.06
CA TRP A 101 7.57 -17.14 -5.58
C TRP A 101 7.67 -15.71 -6.13
N LEU A 102 6.65 -15.20 -6.86
CA LEU A 102 6.63 -13.81 -7.33
C LEU A 102 6.63 -12.82 -6.17
N CYS A 103 5.87 -13.10 -5.10
CA CYS A 103 5.87 -12.30 -3.88
C CYS A 103 7.27 -12.25 -3.25
N GLU A 104 7.98 -13.37 -3.17
CA GLU A 104 9.37 -13.40 -2.68
C GLU A 104 10.30 -12.56 -3.55
N GLN A 105 10.22 -12.69 -4.88
CA GLN A 105 11.04 -11.90 -5.80
C GLN A 105 10.78 -10.40 -5.73
N THR A 106 9.57 -9.99 -5.34
CA THR A 106 9.21 -8.57 -5.13
C THR A 106 9.51 -8.07 -3.71
N GLY A 107 10.04 -8.94 -2.83
CA GLY A 107 10.46 -8.59 -1.48
C GLY A 107 9.32 -8.56 -0.47
N THR A 108 8.26 -9.33 -0.68
CA THR A 108 7.16 -9.50 0.27
C THR A 108 7.68 -10.19 1.56
N LEU A 109 7.29 -9.66 2.71
CA LEU A 109 7.58 -10.21 4.03
C LEU A 109 6.40 -11.08 4.46
N PHE A 110 6.65 -12.33 4.84
CA PHE A 110 5.59 -13.26 5.21
C PHE A 110 5.50 -13.42 6.71
N ILE A 111 4.27 -13.28 7.25
CA ILE A 111 3.97 -13.41 8.67
C ILE A 111 3.14 -14.68 8.93
N GLU A 112 3.64 -15.53 9.83
CA GLU A 112 2.89 -16.68 10.34
C GLU A 112 2.07 -16.27 11.55
N ARG A 113 0.74 -16.46 11.46
CA ARG A 113 -0.17 -16.14 12.57
C ARG A 113 -0.07 -17.21 13.65
N GLY A 114 -0.10 -16.77 14.93
CA GLY A 114 -0.14 -17.67 16.07
C GLY A 114 1.22 -18.04 16.69
N ARG A 115 2.34 -17.75 16.05
CA ARG A 115 3.69 -17.99 16.60
C ARG A 115 4.35 -16.68 17.02
N LYS A 116 4.46 -16.43 18.32
CA LYS A 116 5.09 -15.21 18.88
C LYS A 116 6.52 -14.98 18.34
N ARG A 117 7.29 -16.05 18.17
CA ARG A 117 8.68 -15.99 17.68
C ARG A 117 8.76 -15.47 16.25
N ASP A 118 7.85 -15.90 15.38
CA ASP A 118 7.80 -15.46 13.99
C ASP A 118 7.31 -14.02 13.87
N ALA A 119 6.38 -13.60 14.72
CA ALA A 119 5.95 -12.20 14.80
C ALA A 119 7.11 -11.26 15.16
N HIS A 120 7.98 -11.63 16.11
CA HIS A 120 9.17 -10.82 16.45
C HIS A 120 10.17 -10.76 15.29
N ARG A 121 10.42 -11.87 14.61
CA ARG A 121 11.32 -11.91 13.44
C ARG A 121 10.81 -10.98 12.34
N VAL A 122 9.53 -11.06 12.00
CA VAL A 122 8.94 -10.21 10.95
C VAL A 122 8.99 -8.73 11.33
N LEU A 123 8.77 -8.38 12.60
CA LEU A 123 8.94 -7.00 13.06
C LEU A 123 10.37 -6.50 12.89
N HIS A 124 11.36 -7.36 13.16
CA HIS A 124 12.77 -7.03 12.93
C HIS A 124 13.04 -6.85 11.43
N ASP A 125 12.57 -7.78 10.59
CA ASP A 125 12.75 -7.70 9.13
C ASP A 125 12.10 -6.43 8.55
N ILE A 126 10.91 -6.04 9.04
CA ILE A 126 10.24 -4.79 8.65
C ILE A 126 11.10 -3.58 9.06
N THR A 127 11.57 -3.56 10.31
CA THR A 127 12.42 -2.49 10.84
C THR A 127 13.68 -2.33 9.99
N ASP A 128 14.38 -3.42 9.69
CA ASP A 128 15.60 -3.42 8.89
C ASP A 128 15.35 -2.93 7.46
N CYS A 129 14.26 -3.37 6.82
CA CYS A 129 13.89 -2.89 5.50
C CYS A 129 13.66 -1.38 5.50
N MET A 130 12.97 -0.85 6.51
CA MET A 130 12.70 0.59 6.63
C MET A 130 14.00 1.37 6.87
N LEU A 131 14.90 0.89 7.73
CA LEU A 131 16.21 1.50 7.97
C LEU A 131 17.12 1.49 6.72
N GLN A 132 16.96 0.49 5.83
CA GLN A 132 17.61 0.44 4.52
C GLN A 132 16.95 1.37 3.48
N GLY A 133 15.97 2.15 3.89
CA GLY A 133 15.27 3.12 3.04
C GLY A 133 14.18 2.52 2.15
N ASP A 134 13.69 1.31 2.48
CA ASP A 134 12.50 0.75 1.83
C ASP A 134 11.21 1.33 2.44
N ARG A 135 10.16 1.43 1.63
CA ARG A 135 8.80 1.57 2.14
C ARG A 135 8.22 0.18 2.38
N VAL A 136 7.60 0.00 3.55
CA VAL A 136 6.88 -1.23 3.88
C VAL A 136 5.40 -0.89 3.97
N CYS A 137 4.61 -1.45 3.06
CA CYS A 137 3.17 -1.26 3.01
C CYS A 137 2.46 -2.39 3.74
N VAL A 138 1.59 -2.03 4.65
CA VAL A 138 0.79 -2.97 5.44
C VAL A 138 -0.69 -2.62 5.36
N PHE A 139 -1.53 -3.64 5.44
CA PHE A 139 -2.97 -3.51 5.59
C PHE A 139 -3.34 -3.97 7.01
N PRO A 140 -3.35 -3.04 7.99
CA PRO A 140 -3.42 -3.42 9.40
C PRO A 140 -4.79 -3.99 9.83
N GLU A 141 -5.80 -3.92 8.98
CA GLU A 141 -7.08 -4.61 9.16
C GLU A 141 -6.93 -6.13 9.20
N GLY A 142 -5.88 -6.65 8.54
CA GLY A 142 -5.58 -8.09 8.50
C GLY A 142 -6.57 -8.93 7.67
N THR A 143 -7.55 -8.30 7.06
CA THR A 143 -8.49 -8.87 6.09
C THR A 143 -8.97 -7.78 5.14
N THR A 144 -9.59 -8.17 4.03
CA THR A 144 -10.23 -7.27 3.08
C THR A 144 -11.67 -6.97 3.48
N THR A 145 -12.15 -5.77 3.13
CA THR A 145 -13.52 -5.30 3.31
C THR A 145 -14.13 -4.89 1.96
N ASP A 146 -15.38 -4.47 1.96
CA ASP A 146 -15.99 -3.89 0.76
C ASP A 146 -15.63 -2.40 0.55
N GLY A 147 -14.84 -1.82 1.46
CA GLY A 147 -14.42 -0.42 1.43
C GLY A 147 -15.48 0.57 1.94
N THR A 148 -16.56 0.09 2.56
CA THR A 148 -17.55 0.97 3.22
C THR A 148 -16.99 1.53 4.52
N ASP A 149 -16.37 0.65 5.31
CA ASP A 149 -15.77 0.97 6.60
C ASP A 149 -14.32 0.50 6.67
N VAL A 150 -13.58 1.05 7.61
CA VAL A 150 -12.21 0.65 7.95
C VAL A 150 -12.24 -0.07 9.30
N LEU A 151 -11.84 -1.33 9.30
CA LEU A 151 -11.78 -2.14 10.51
C LEU A 151 -10.72 -1.63 11.50
N PRO A 152 -10.75 -2.06 12.78
CA PRO A 152 -9.70 -1.76 13.73
C PRO A 152 -8.33 -2.21 13.24
N PHE A 153 -7.30 -1.39 13.47
CA PHE A 153 -5.94 -1.69 13.07
C PHE A 153 -5.23 -2.56 14.10
N HIS A 154 -4.59 -3.63 13.65
CA HIS A 154 -3.72 -4.44 14.49
C HIS A 154 -2.45 -3.69 14.88
N ALA A 155 -2.34 -3.31 16.15
CA ALA A 155 -1.26 -2.48 16.68
C ALA A 155 0.14 -3.15 16.65
N ASN A 156 0.23 -4.47 16.51
CA ASN A 156 1.50 -5.18 16.63
C ASN A 156 2.54 -4.73 15.59
N LEU A 157 2.11 -4.45 14.35
CA LEU A 157 3.01 -4.01 13.29
C LEU A 157 3.55 -2.60 13.52
N MET A 158 2.84 -1.77 14.30
CA MET A 158 3.26 -0.40 14.63
C MET A 158 4.53 -0.36 15.51
N GLN A 159 4.93 -1.50 16.07
CA GLN A 159 6.21 -1.58 16.79
C GLN A 159 7.40 -1.36 15.87
N ALA A 160 7.33 -1.74 14.60
CA ALA A 160 8.45 -1.60 13.66
C ALA A 160 8.81 -0.13 13.37
N PRO A 161 7.87 0.77 12.98
CA PRO A 161 8.18 2.18 12.80
C PRO A 161 8.62 2.86 14.10
N ILE A 162 8.06 2.48 15.27
CA ILE A 162 8.51 2.98 16.58
C ILE A 162 9.98 2.59 16.81
N SER A 163 10.34 1.32 16.60
CA SER A 163 11.71 0.85 16.79
C SER A 163 12.71 1.45 15.80
N ALA A 164 12.26 1.78 14.59
CA ALA A 164 13.07 2.44 13.57
C ALA A 164 13.17 3.95 13.76
N GLY A 165 12.31 4.59 14.54
CA GLY A 165 12.17 6.05 14.59
C GLY A 165 11.73 6.67 13.27
N LEU A 166 10.95 5.92 12.47
CA LEU A 166 10.54 6.31 11.13
C LEU A 166 9.01 6.57 11.05
N PRO A 167 8.57 7.43 10.11
CA PRO A 167 7.17 7.83 10.04
C PRO A 167 6.26 6.71 9.53
N VAL A 168 4.97 6.84 9.90
CA VAL A 168 3.85 6.07 9.34
C VAL A 168 3.05 6.98 8.42
N LEU A 169 2.88 6.57 7.16
CA LEU A 169 2.09 7.28 6.16
C LEU A 169 0.71 6.64 6.01
N PRO A 170 -0.37 7.28 6.48
CA PRO A 170 -1.73 6.81 6.22
C PRO A 170 -2.11 7.03 4.76
N VAL A 171 -2.73 6.02 4.15
CA VAL A 171 -3.21 6.05 2.76
C VAL A 171 -4.62 5.48 2.70
N ALA A 172 -5.50 6.09 1.94
CA ALA A 172 -6.81 5.52 1.65
C ALA A 172 -6.93 5.08 0.19
N LEU A 173 -7.56 3.93 0.00
CA LEU A 173 -7.88 3.35 -1.29
C LEU A 173 -9.41 3.32 -1.46
N ARG A 174 -9.87 3.67 -2.67
CA ARG A 174 -11.26 3.57 -3.07
C ARG A 174 -11.36 3.15 -4.52
N TYR A 175 -12.30 2.28 -4.82
CA TYR A 175 -12.64 1.91 -6.19
C TYR A 175 -13.98 2.51 -6.58
N CYS A 176 -14.03 3.17 -7.73
CA CYS A 176 -15.24 3.74 -8.28
C CYS A 176 -15.40 3.44 -9.77
N ASP A 177 -16.62 3.47 -10.25
CA ASP A 177 -16.93 3.47 -11.67
C ASP A 177 -16.31 4.72 -12.31
N ALA A 178 -15.56 4.54 -13.40
CA ALA A 178 -14.84 5.64 -14.03
C ALA A 178 -15.75 6.69 -14.69
N ALA A 179 -16.98 6.32 -15.01
CA ALA A 179 -17.94 7.24 -15.66
C ALA A 179 -18.78 8.02 -14.66
N THR A 180 -19.20 7.36 -13.55
CA THR A 180 -20.13 7.97 -12.58
C THR A 180 -19.42 8.49 -11.33
N GLY A 181 -18.23 8.01 -11.03
CA GLY A 181 -17.53 8.27 -9.76
C GLY A 181 -18.16 7.55 -8.56
N GLU A 182 -19.20 6.77 -8.76
CA GLU A 182 -19.84 5.99 -7.70
C GLU A 182 -18.97 4.82 -7.26
N ARG A 183 -19.03 4.47 -5.97
CA ARG A 183 -18.30 3.34 -5.43
C ARG A 183 -18.68 2.03 -6.13
N THR A 184 -17.70 1.25 -6.55
CA THR A 184 -17.91 -0.10 -7.07
C THR A 184 -17.35 -1.15 -6.13
N VAL A 185 -18.07 -2.25 -5.96
CA VAL A 185 -17.64 -3.42 -5.18
C VAL A 185 -17.04 -4.53 -6.06
N ALA A 186 -16.97 -4.32 -7.38
CA ALA A 186 -16.44 -5.34 -8.29
C ALA A 186 -15.03 -5.84 -7.93
N PRO A 187 -14.09 -5.00 -7.42
CA PRO A 187 -12.78 -5.45 -6.96
C PRO A 187 -12.77 -6.05 -5.56
N ALA A 188 -13.85 -5.90 -4.76
CA ALA A 188 -13.86 -6.33 -3.37
C ALA A 188 -13.64 -7.84 -3.23
N TYR A 189 -12.60 -8.21 -2.46
CA TYR A 189 -12.23 -9.61 -2.22
C TYR A 189 -12.66 -10.02 -0.81
N ILE A 190 -13.96 -10.32 -0.65
CA ILE A 190 -14.61 -10.52 0.66
C ILE A 190 -15.27 -11.89 0.77
N GLY A 191 -15.44 -12.37 1.99
CA GLY A 191 -16.08 -13.66 2.27
C GLY A 191 -15.31 -14.83 1.65
N ASP A 192 -16.04 -15.75 1.03
CA ASP A 192 -15.50 -16.97 0.42
C ASP A 192 -15.16 -16.81 -1.08
N LEU A 193 -15.09 -15.55 -1.57
CA LEU A 193 -14.73 -15.29 -2.95
C LEU A 193 -13.31 -15.78 -3.25
N THR A 194 -13.17 -16.53 -4.35
CA THR A 194 -11.87 -16.90 -4.87
C THR A 194 -11.26 -15.77 -5.71
N LEU A 195 -9.93 -15.82 -5.87
CA LEU A 195 -9.21 -14.89 -6.75
C LEU A 195 -9.79 -14.87 -8.18
N LEU A 196 -10.17 -16.04 -8.72
CA LEU A 196 -10.72 -16.14 -10.07
C LEU A 196 -12.12 -15.53 -10.18
N GLN A 197 -12.96 -15.69 -9.16
CA GLN A 197 -14.29 -15.07 -9.14
C GLN A 197 -14.19 -13.55 -9.08
N THR A 198 -13.31 -13.01 -8.22
CA THR A 198 -13.09 -11.56 -8.15
C THR A 198 -12.48 -11.02 -9.44
N LEU A 199 -11.52 -11.74 -10.03
CA LEU A 199 -10.96 -11.38 -11.34
C LEU A 199 -12.05 -11.34 -12.41
N ASP A 200 -12.93 -12.34 -12.42
CA ASP A 200 -14.04 -12.40 -13.39
C ASP A 200 -15.01 -11.22 -13.21
N ALA A 201 -15.36 -10.88 -11.96
CA ALA A 201 -16.18 -9.71 -11.64
C ALA A 201 -15.54 -8.40 -12.15
N ILE A 202 -14.23 -8.20 -11.92
CA ILE A 202 -13.48 -7.04 -12.42
C ILE A 202 -13.50 -6.99 -13.96
N LEU A 203 -13.28 -8.11 -14.64
CA LEU A 203 -13.22 -8.14 -16.10
C LEU A 203 -14.58 -7.88 -16.77
N HIS A 204 -15.69 -8.13 -16.06
CA HIS A 204 -17.06 -7.89 -16.54
C HIS A 204 -17.60 -6.51 -16.10
N SER A 205 -16.97 -5.84 -15.14
CA SER A 205 -17.40 -4.51 -14.70
C SER A 205 -17.11 -3.43 -15.75
N PRO A 206 -17.82 -2.28 -15.68
CA PRO A 206 -17.38 -1.06 -16.35
C PRO A 206 -15.94 -0.69 -15.97
N PRO A 207 -15.30 0.23 -16.73
CA PRO A 207 -13.98 0.75 -16.35
C PRO A 207 -13.98 1.28 -14.91
N ILE A 208 -12.94 0.96 -14.17
CA ILE A 208 -12.78 1.29 -12.76
C ILE A 208 -11.68 2.34 -12.60
N THR A 209 -11.91 3.31 -11.71
CA THR A 209 -10.85 4.19 -11.19
C THR A 209 -10.51 3.76 -9.77
N ALA A 210 -9.23 3.46 -9.54
CA ALA A 210 -8.66 3.27 -8.22
C ALA A 210 -8.10 4.60 -7.72
N GLN A 211 -8.74 5.19 -6.73
CA GLN A 211 -8.33 6.46 -6.12
C GLN A 211 -7.41 6.19 -4.92
N ILE A 212 -6.33 6.97 -4.83
CA ILE A 212 -5.37 6.92 -3.72
C ILE A 212 -5.31 8.31 -3.09
N ALA A 213 -5.61 8.43 -1.80
CA ALA A 213 -5.44 9.65 -1.02
C ALA A 213 -4.40 9.44 0.08
N PHE A 214 -3.65 10.50 0.40
CA PHE A 214 -2.54 10.47 1.35
C PHE A 214 -2.81 11.38 2.53
N GLY A 215 -2.59 10.86 3.75
CA GLY A 215 -2.62 11.65 4.98
C GLY A 215 -1.25 12.24 5.28
N GLN A 216 -1.20 13.09 6.32
CA GLN A 216 0.08 13.58 6.84
C GLN A 216 0.85 12.43 7.50
N PRO A 217 2.19 12.37 7.32
CA PRO A 217 3.00 11.38 8.01
C PRO A 217 2.90 11.53 9.53
N LEU A 218 2.60 10.43 10.21
CA LEU A 218 2.55 10.36 11.66
C LEU A 218 3.91 9.97 12.20
N GLN A 219 4.41 10.72 13.15
CA GLN A 219 5.63 10.34 13.85
C GLN A 219 5.32 9.25 14.88
N ALA A 220 6.26 8.32 15.05
CA ALA A 220 6.20 7.29 16.06
C ALA A 220 6.43 7.95 17.45
N SER A 221 5.40 8.60 18.00
CA SER A 221 5.46 9.38 19.23
C SER A 221 5.01 8.58 20.46
N ASP A 222 5.10 9.20 21.64
CA ASP A 222 5.08 8.64 23.00
C ASP A 222 3.83 7.85 23.44
N GLY A 223 2.80 7.73 22.60
CA GLY A 223 1.58 6.95 22.92
C GLY A 223 1.73 5.44 22.78
N GLY A 224 2.85 4.95 22.28
CA GLY A 224 3.07 3.54 22.00
C GLY A 224 2.27 3.00 20.81
N ARG A 225 2.46 1.70 20.52
CA ARG A 225 1.93 1.07 19.29
C ARG A 225 0.40 1.11 19.15
N ARG A 226 -0.36 1.13 20.26
CA ARG A 226 -1.83 1.20 20.21
C ARG A 226 -2.30 2.58 19.78
N ALA A 227 -1.81 3.64 20.44
CA ALA A 227 -2.14 5.00 20.07
C ALA A 227 -1.77 5.30 18.61
N LEU A 228 -0.58 4.86 18.15
CA LEU A 228 -0.17 5.03 16.77
C LEU A 228 -1.09 4.30 15.78
N ALA A 229 -1.56 3.09 16.12
CA ALA A 229 -2.51 2.34 15.30
C ALA A 229 -3.88 3.04 15.23
N ASP A 230 -4.37 3.56 16.36
CA ASP A 230 -5.64 4.27 16.43
C ASP A 230 -5.59 5.58 15.63
N HIS A 231 -4.55 6.40 15.81
CA HIS A 231 -4.34 7.62 15.03
C HIS A 231 -4.19 7.35 13.52
N ALA A 232 -3.44 6.31 13.17
CA ALA A 232 -3.28 5.92 11.77
C ALA A 232 -4.62 5.48 11.15
N ARG A 233 -5.43 4.71 11.90
CA ARG A 233 -6.77 4.33 11.47
C ARG A 233 -7.70 5.54 11.31
N GLU A 234 -7.72 6.45 12.29
CA GLU A 234 -8.52 7.68 12.22
C GLU A 234 -8.17 8.51 10.98
N ALA A 235 -6.87 8.66 10.68
CA ALA A 235 -6.41 9.33 9.49
C ALA A 235 -6.91 8.63 8.20
N VAL A 236 -6.81 7.29 8.11
CA VAL A 236 -7.32 6.53 6.96
C VAL A 236 -8.84 6.67 6.83
N VAL A 237 -9.60 6.60 7.93
CA VAL A 237 -11.06 6.83 7.93
C VAL A 237 -11.41 8.22 7.41
N ALA A 238 -10.69 9.25 7.84
CA ALA A 238 -10.91 10.62 7.37
C ALA A 238 -10.66 10.75 5.86
N LEU A 239 -9.58 10.13 5.36
CA LEU A 239 -9.28 10.07 3.93
C LEU A 239 -10.35 9.30 3.13
N CYS A 240 -10.84 8.17 3.63
CA CYS A 240 -11.93 7.42 3.00
C CYS A 240 -13.20 8.27 2.88
N ARG A 241 -13.57 9.01 3.93
CA ARG A 241 -14.71 9.95 3.89
C ARG A 241 -14.52 11.05 2.87
N GLN A 242 -13.31 11.58 2.76
CA GLN A 242 -12.96 12.58 1.75
C GLN A 242 -13.11 12.02 0.33
N LEU A 243 -12.62 10.82 0.06
CA LEU A 243 -12.78 10.14 -1.24
C LEU A 243 -14.26 9.86 -1.57
N GLN A 244 -15.13 9.81 -0.57
CA GLN A 244 -16.59 9.69 -0.74
C GLN A 244 -17.28 11.04 -0.98
N GLY A 245 -16.56 12.16 -0.99
CA GLY A 245 -17.13 13.50 -1.17
C GLY A 245 -17.73 14.11 0.10
N ASN A 246 -17.44 13.55 1.27
CA ASN A 246 -18.12 13.92 2.53
C ASN A 246 -17.35 14.88 3.44
N ALA A 247 -16.18 15.38 3.08
CA ALA A 247 -15.47 16.46 3.80
C ALA A 247 -14.30 17.08 3.00
N PRO A 248 -14.05 18.40 3.12
CA PRO A 248 -12.83 19.01 2.60
C PRO A 248 -11.62 18.55 3.41
N LEU A 249 -10.46 18.46 2.76
CA LEU A 249 -9.17 18.25 3.46
C LEU A 249 -8.94 19.34 4.48
N PRO A 250 -8.45 19.04 5.69
CA PRO A 250 -7.85 20.06 6.54
C PRO A 250 -6.65 20.65 5.77
N ALA A 251 -6.68 21.97 5.54
CA ALA A 251 -5.56 22.69 4.98
C ALA A 251 -4.35 22.42 5.89
N GLY A 252 -3.29 21.84 5.35
CA GLY A 252 -2.06 21.65 6.10
C GLY A 252 -1.58 23.02 6.60
N GLU A 253 -1.44 23.17 7.90
CA GLU A 253 -0.77 24.34 8.45
C GLU A 253 0.63 24.43 7.83
N PRO A 254 1.01 25.61 7.27
CA PRO A 254 2.35 25.77 6.74
C PRO A 254 3.33 25.59 7.90
N SER A 255 4.26 24.65 7.73
CA SER A 255 5.40 24.46 8.62
C SER A 255 5.99 25.80 8.97
N ALA A 256 5.94 26.20 10.25
CA ALA A 256 6.54 27.41 10.73
C ALA A 256 8.03 27.39 10.39
N THR A 257 8.44 28.25 9.47
CA THR A 257 9.84 28.53 9.17
C THR A 257 10.51 29.00 10.47
N PRO A 258 11.59 28.39 10.94
CA PRO A 258 12.29 28.90 12.11
C PRO A 258 12.78 30.32 11.81
N ALA A 259 12.35 31.28 12.65
CA ALA A 259 12.77 32.66 12.58
C ALA A 259 14.29 32.75 12.63
N ALA A 260 14.87 33.40 11.61
CA ALA A 260 16.28 33.73 11.58
C ALA A 260 16.61 34.61 12.80
N THR A 261 17.41 34.08 13.69
CA THR A 261 17.98 34.83 14.80
C THR A 261 18.94 35.86 14.21
N THR A 262 18.51 37.12 14.19
CA THR A 262 19.40 38.25 13.92
C THR A 262 20.39 38.37 15.04
N ALA A 263 21.66 38.07 14.75
CA ALA A 263 22.78 38.41 15.60
C ALA A 263 22.87 39.93 15.63
N THR A 264 22.59 40.55 16.78
CA THR A 264 22.92 41.91 17.06
C THR A 264 24.41 41.97 17.39
N ASP A 265 25.19 42.55 16.51
CA ASP A 265 26.50 43.10 16.82
C ASP A 265 26.37 44.14 17.93
N ASN A 266 27.19 44.00 18.94
CA ASN A 266 27.40 45.06 19.90
C ASN A 266 28.92 45.42 19.95
N PRO A 267 29.33 46.64 19.64
CA PRO A 267 30.70 47.03 19.73
C PRO A 267 31.00 47.60 21.12
N VAL A 268 32.00 47.10 21.80
CA VAL A 268 33.04 47.82 22.56
C VAL A 268 34.16 46.85 22.97
#